data_fe1b4d547a009188d873c34888ca7873
#
_entry.id   fe1b4d547a009188d873c34888ca7873
#
_cell.length_a   1.000
_cell.length_b   1.000
_cell.length_c   1.000
_cell.angle_alpha   90.00
_cell.angle_beta   90.00
_cell.angle_gamma   90.00
#
_symmetry.space_group_name_H-M   'P 1'
#
loop_
_entity.id
_entity.type
_entity.pdbx_description
1 polymer ?
#
loop_
_entity_poly.entity_id
_entity_poly.type
_entity_poly.pdbx_seq_one_letter_code
_entity_poly.pdbx_strand_id
1 'polypeptide(L)'
;MSLPDFSMRQLIDAGVHFGHQSHRWNPKMKPYLFGVRNGIHIIDLQQTVPLLHNALVFLNDIASNGGKILFVGTKRQAQEPIKILAETTKQYYVVHRWPGGMLTNWETISKSIKQLTDLEEKLDDKNEQIKTFTKKEILNFSRKRDKLELALGGIKKMGGIPDVIVIFDTNKEKIALQEAKMLNIPIVAIIDSNSNPDDINYPIPGNDDATRSINAFCELISETIRTGMNSYSLNTGDPGASENLTEDLEKLDSIEAKLTEDDSKIKRVDEPSSDSKGVETDKGELDL
;
A
#
# COMPACT_ATOMS: atom_id res chain seq x y z
N MET A 1 -2.00 19.63 -16.70
CA MET A 1 -1.48 19.74 -15.32
C MET A 1 -0.19 18.95 -15.26
N SER A 2 0.81 19.41 -14.51
CA SER A 2 2.12 18.74 -14.40
C SER A 2 1.99 17.56 -13.43
N LEU A 3 2.65 16.43 -13.74
CA LEU A 3 2.87 15.34 -12.80
C LEU A 3 3.69 15.81 -11.60
N PRO A 4 3.65 15.12 -10.46
CA PRO A 4 4.47 15.43 -9.30
C PRO A 4 5.96 15.41 -9.70
N ASP A 5 6.69 16.42 -9.26
CA ASP A 5 8.14 16.49 -9.46
C ASP A 5 8.83 15.75 -8.33
N PHE A 6 9.72 14.84 -8.68
CA PHE A 6 10.50 14.07 -7.71
C PHE A 6 11.95 13.95 -8.13
N SER A 7 12.83 14.00 -7.17
CA SER A 7 14.27 13.94 -7.39
C SER A 7 14.83 12.56 -7.00
N MET A 8 15.92 12.17 -7.66
CA MET A 8 16.67 10.97 -7.28
C MET A 8 17.12 11.01 -5.80
N ARG A 9 17.41 12.23 -5.28
CA ARG A 9 17.82 12.41 -3.88
C ARG A 9 16.70 12.02 -2.90
N GLN A 10 15.47 12.42 -3.17
CA GLN A 10 14.31 12.01 -2.35
C GLN A 10 14.14 10.48 -2.33
N LEU A 11 14.32 9.81 -3.48
CA LEU A 11 14.27 8.34 -3.55
C LEU A 11 15.41 7.68 -2.77
N ILE A 12 16.61 8.27 -2.77
CA ILE A 12 17.75 7.78 -1.95
C ILE A 12 17.45 7.95 -0.47
N ASP A 13 16.96 9.11 -0.04
CA ASP A 13 16.64 9.44 1.35
C ASP A 13 15.49 8.54 1.89
N ALA A 14 14.53 8.17 1.03
CA ALA A 14 13.49 7.19 1.33
C ALA A 14 13.99 5.75 1.36
N GLY A 15 15.22 5.47 0.89
CA GLY A 15 15.80 4.12 0.88
C GLY A 15 15.29 3.21 -0.24
N VAL A 16 14.78 3.78 -1.33
CA VAL A 16 14.25 3.06 -2.50
C VAL A 16 15.32 2.20 -3.17
N HIS A 17 16.58 2.60 -3.07
CA HIS A 17 17.72 1.94 -3.70
C HIS A 17 18.17 0.64 -3.01
N PHE A 18 17.70 0.34 -1.81
CA PHE A 18 18.04 -0.91 -1.13
C PHE A 18 17.21 -2.07 -1.67
N GLY A 19 17.88 -3.14 -2.06
CA GLY A 19 17.27 -4.41 -2.40
C GLY A 19 17.46 -5.45 -1.32
N HIS A 20 17.20 -6.70 -1.66
CA HIS A 20 17.40 -7.85 -0.78
C HIS A 20 18.86 -8.32 -0.72
N GLN A 21 19.12 -9.22 0.21
CA GLN A 21 20.42 -9.91 0.34
C GLN A 21 20.81 -10.63 -0.97
N SER A 22 22.11 -10.63 -1.28
CA SER A 22 22.63 -11.11 -2.57
C SER A 22 22.24 -12.55 -2.92
N HIS A 23 22.04 -13.43 -1.92
CA HIS A 23 21.66 -14.82 -2.18
C HIS A 23 20.16 -15.00 -2.53
N ARG A 24 19.32 -13.97 -2.37
CA ARG A 24 17.87 -14.01 -2.66
C ARG A 24 17.48 -13.38 -3.99
N TRP A 25 18.44 -12.87 -4.74
CA TRP A 25 18.14 -12.13 -5.94
C TRP A 25 17.62 -12.99 -7.09
N ASN A 26 16.91 -12.35 -8.02
CA ASN A 26 16.48 -12.97 -9.27
C ASN A 26 17.42 -12.53 -10.39
N PRO A 27 18.04 -13.46 -11.17
CA PRO A 27 18.90 -13.10 -12.29
C PRO A 27 18.26 -12.18 -13.34
N LYS A 28 16.96 -12.23 -13.51
CA LYS A 28 16.21 -11.36 -14.43
C LYS A 28 16.20 -9.89 -14.01
N MET A 29 16.48 -9.62 -12.73
CA MET A 29 16.62 -8.26 -12.21
C MET A 29 17.98 -7.64 -12.50
N LYS A 30 18.94 -8.40 -13.06
CA LYS A 30 20.29 -7.92 -13.39
C LYS A 30 20.32 -6.56 -14.10
N PRO A 31 19.47 -6.26 -15.10
CA PRO A 31 19.47 -4.95 -15.77
C PRO A 31 19.18 -3.78 -14.83
N TYR A 32 18.42 -3.99 -13.77
CA TYR A 32 17.94 -2.95 -12.83
C TYR A 32 18.82 -2.81 -11.59
N LEU A 33 19.92 -3.57 -11.50
CA LEU A 33 20.80 -3.57 -10.34
C LEU A 33 22.09 -2.83 -10.63
N PHE A 34 22.46 -1.90 -9.76
CA PHE A 34 23.73 -1.17 -9.83
C PHE A 34 24.91 -2.02 -9.35
N GLY A 35 24.71 -2.83 -8.29
CA GLY A 35 25.76 -3.65 -7.71
C GLY A 35 25.39 -4.24 -6.36
N VAL A 36 26.40 -4.70 -5.61
CA VAL A 36 26.23 -5.26 -4.25
C VAL A 36 27.11 -4.49 -3.29
N ARG A 37 26.56 -4.07 -2.17
CA ARG A 37 27.28 -3.43 -1.05
C ARG A 37 26.89 -4.09 0.27
N ASN A 38 27.86 -4.50 1.05
CA ASN A 38 27.64 -5.20 2.33
C ASN A 38 26.70 -6.42 2.22
N GLY A 39 26.76 -7.18 1.11
CA GLY A 39 25.92 -8.35 0.90
C GLY A 39 24.46 -8.03 0.50
N ILE A 40 24.12 -6.77 0.24
CA ILE A 40 22.80 -6.30 -0.19
C ILE A 40 22.91 -5.76 -1.61
N HIS A 41 21.94 -6.11 -2.47
CA HIS A 41 21.84 -5.53 -3.80
C HIS A 41 21.43 -4.06 -3.72
N ILE A 42 22.02 -3.24 -4.57
CA ILE A 42 21.65 -1.84 -4.76
C ILE A 42 20.92 -1.72 -6.10
N ILE A 43 19.73 -1.16 -6.06
CA ILE A 43 18.90 -0.91 -7.24
C ILE A 43 19.38 0.36 -7.93
N ASP A 44 19.42 0.34 -9.26
CA ASP A 44 19.85 1.47 -10.08
C ASP A 44 18.70 2.49 -10.23
N LEU A 45 18.77 3.56 -9.46
CA LEU A 45 17.76 4.62 -9.51
C LEU A 45 17.75 5.42 -10.81
N GLN A 46 18.84 5.38 -11.61
CA GLN A 46 18.83 6.02 -12.93
C GLN A 46 17.83 5.36 -13.87
N GLN A 47 17.54 4.08 -13.65
CA GLN A 47 16.50 3.35 -14.38
C GLN A 47 15.14 3.46 -13.69
N THR A 48 15.11 3.52 -12.34
CA THR A 48 13.86 3.66 -11.58
C THR A 48 13.14 4.96 -11.93
N VAL A 49 13.85 6.09 -12.02
CA VAL A 49 13.25 7.40 -12.29
C VAL A 49 12.42 7.42 -13.58
N PRO A 50 12.95 7.06 -14.76
CA PRO A 50 12.14 7.09 -15.99
C PRO A 50 11.02 6.04 -16.00
N LEU A 51 11.22 4.86 -15.40
CA LEU A 51 10.20 3.82 -15.32
C LEU A 51 9.05 4.24 -14.39
N LEU A 52 9.37 4.84 -13.25
CA LEU A 52 8.38 5.42 -12.34
C LEU A 52 7.60 6.52 -13.04
N HIS A 53 8.27 7.44 -13.74
CA HIS A 53 7.60 8.51 -14.50
C HIS A 53 6.61 7.93 -15.52
N ASN A 54 7.00 6.92 -16.28
CA ASN A 54 6.12 6.26 -17.26
C ASN A 54 4.91 5.62 -16.58
N ALA A 55 5.10 4.99 -15.42
CA ALA A 55 4.02 4.41 -14.62
C ALA A 55 3.06 5.50 -14.11
N LEU A 56 3.59 6.64 -13.63
CA LEU A 56 2.77 7.76 -13.16
C LEU A 56 1.97 8.40 -14.31
N VAL A 57 2.57 8.58 -15.50
CA VAL A 57 1.83 9.05 -16.70
C VAL A 57 0.65 8.13 -16.98
N PHE A 58 0.88 6.84 -17.01
CA PHE A 58 -0.17 5.85 -17.26
C PHE A 58 -1.29 5.88 -16.20
N LEU A 59 -0.94 5.97 -14.92
CA LEU A 59 -1.93 6.05 -13.84
C LEU A 59 -2.73 7.36 -13.90
N ASN A 60 -2.08 8.47 -14.26
CA ASN A 60 -2.77 9.74 -14.49
C ASN A 60 -3.78 9.65 -15.64
N ASP A 61 -3.43 8.99 -16.74
CA ASP A 61 -4.32 8.80 -17.87
C ASP A 61 -5.54 7.95 -17.50
N ILE A 62 -5.34 6.86 -16.74
CA ILE A 62 -6.46 6.05 -16.22
C ILE A 62 -7.36 6.89 -15.31
N ALA A 63 -6.78 7.65 -14.38
CA ALA A 63 -7.54 8.48 -13.44
C ALA A 63 -8.30 9.61 -14.15
N SER A 64 -7.71 10.23 -15.17
CA SER A 64 -8.34 11.29 -15.98
C SER A 64 -9.47 10.81 -16.90
N ASN A 65 -9.58 9.50 -17.10
CA ASN A 65 -10.70 8.85 -17.76
C ASN A 65 -11.73 8.25 -16.79
N GLY A 66 -11.58 8.48 -15.50
CA GLY A 66 -12.47 7.90 -14.47
C GLY A 66 -12.31 6.40 -14.28
N GLY A 67 -11.16 5.84 -14.67
CA GLY A 67 -10.86 4.42 -14.56
C GLY A 67 -10.68 3.95 -13.10
N LYS A 68 -10.87 2.65 -12.90
CA LYS A 68 -10.79 1.98 -11.60
C LYS A 68 -9.38 1.43 -11.38
N ILE A 69 -8.74 1.86 -10.30
CA ILE A 69 -7.40 1.43 -9.91
C ILE A 69 -7.52 0.52 -8.70
N LEU A 70 -6.93 -0.67 -8.76
CA LEU A 70 -6.88 -1.60 -7.64
C LEU A 70 -5.47 -1.69 -7.08
N PHE A 71 -5.29 -1.28 -5.83
CA PHE A 71 -4.03 -1.41 -5.10
C PHE A 71 -3.97 -2.74 -4.36
N VAL A 72 -2.83 -3.44 -4.47
CA VAL A 72 -2.62 -4.74 -3.82
C VAL A 72 -1.29 -4.77 -3.09
N GLY A 73 -1.36 -5.07 -1.80
CA GLY A 73 -0.17 -5.27 -0.98
C GLY A 73 -0.51 -5.82 0.38
N THR A 74 -0.26 -7.12 0.56
CA THR A 74 -0.56 -7.83 1.81
C THR A 74 0.63 -7.86 2.79
N LYS A 75 1.75 -7.23 2.45
CA LYS A 75 2.90 -7.06 3.31
C LYS A 75 2.54 -6.15 4.49
N ARG A 76 2.91 -6.52 5.72
CA ARG A 76 2.54 -5.76 6.93
C ARG A 76 2.95 -4.28 6.84
N GLN A 77 4.12 -4.01 6.27
CA GLN A 77 4.64 -2.65 6.09
C GLN A 77 3.85 -1.84 5.04
N ALA A 78 3.19 -2.53 4.09
CA ALA A 78 2.48 -1.91 2.99
C ALA A 78 0.97 -1.73 3.27
N GLN A 79 0.41 -2.45 4.25
CA GLN A 79 -1.04 -2.49 4.49
C GLN A 79 -1.63 -1.11 4.75
N GLU A 80 -1.09 -0.38 5.73
CA GLU A 80 -1.60 0.92 6.13
C GLU A 80 -1.35 2.01 5.06
N PRO A 81 -0.12 2.15 4.52
CA PRO A 81 0.13 3.12 3.43
C PRO A 81 -0.78 2.93 2.22
N ILE A 82 -1.00 1.69 1.79
CA ILE A 82 -1.85 1.38 0.63
C ILE A 82 -3.32 1.69 0.93
N LYS A 83 -3.78 1.39 2.15
CA LYS A 83 -5.15 1.70 2.56
C LYS A 83 -5.39 3.21 2.53
N ILE A 84 -4.48 3.99 3.12
CA ILE A 84 -4.54 5.47 3.10
C ILE A 84 -4.53 5.99 1.67
N LEU A 85 -3.60 5.50 0.83
CA LEU A 85 -3.54 5.84 -0.59
C LEU A 85 -4.89 5.63 -1.29
N ALA A 86 -5.49 4.45 -1.13
CA ALA A 86 -6.74 4.10 -1.80
C ALA A 86 -7.94 4.91 -1.28
N GLU A 87 -8.02 5.15 0.03
CA GLU A 87 -9.07 5.96 0.64
C GLU A 87 -8.97 7.43 0.20
N THR A 88 -7.77 8.00 0.19
CA THR A 88 -7.51 9.38 -0.27
C THR A 88 -7.85 9.57 -1.73
N THR A 89 -7.54 8.59 -2.58
CA THR A 89 -7.81 8.65 -4.02
C THR A 89 -9.18 8.08 -4.40
N LYS A 90 -10.01 7.68 -3.44
CA LYS A 90 -11.32 7.04 -3.66
C LYS A 90 -11.23 5.83 -4.59
N GLN A 91 -10.12 5.14 -4.56
CA GLN A 91 -9.84 3.94 -5.33
C GLN A 91 -9.95 2.67 -4.47
N TYR A 92 -9.63 1.53 -5.01
CA TYR A 92 -9.88 0.22 -4.41
C TYR A 92 -8.60 -0.43 -3.91
N TYR A 93 -8.71 -1.27 -2.86
CA TYR A 93 -7.53 -1.91 -2.28
C TYR A 93 -7.79 -3.31 -1.74
N VAL A 94 -6.71 -4.12 -1.71
CA VAL A 94 -6.63 -5.39 -1.00
C VAL A 94 -5.32 -5.44 -0.21
N VAL A 95 -5.43 -5.36 1.12
CA VAL A 95 -4.25 -5.24 2.02
C VAL A 95 -4.07 -6.40 3.00
N HIS A 96 -5.07 -7.28 3.18
CA HIS A 96 -4.93 -8.39 4.12
C HIS A 96 -4.57 -9.70 3.44
N ARG A 97 -5.45 -10.21 2.62
CA ARG A 97 -5.24 -11.46 1.90
C ARG A 97 -5.94 -11.41 0.55
N TRP A 98 -5.22 -11.74 -0.50
CA TRP A 98 -5.82 -11.93 -1.81
C TRP A 98 -6.64 -13.23 -1.81
N PRO A 99 -7.97 -13.19 -1.97
CA PRO A 99 -8.76 -14.41 -2.16
C PRO A 99 -8.53 -14.93 -3.58
N GLY A 100 -8.14 -16.19 -3.72
CA GLY A 100 -7.96 -16.79 -5.04
C GLY A 100 -9.25 -16.72 -5.86
N GLY A 101 -9.15 -16.37 -7.14
CA GLY A 101 -10.28 -16.16 -8.02
C GLY A 101 -10.95 -14.78 -7.87
N MET A 102 -10.29 -13.82 -7.20
CA MET A 102 -10.90 -12.51 -6.93
C MET A 102 -11.27 -11.76 -8.22
N LEU A 103 -10.43 -11.80 -9.23
CA LEU A 103 -10.70 -11.20 -10.54
C LEU A 103 -11.31 -12.21 -11.50
N THR A 104 -10.78 -13.42 -11.55
CA THR A 104 -11.19 -14.46 -12.51
C THR A 104 -12.55 -15.07 -12.19
N ASN A 105 -13.00 -15.02 -10.94
CA ASN A 105 -14.32 -15.48 -10.49
C ASN A 105 -15.10 -14.38 -9.77
N TRP A 106 -15.20 -13.22 -10.43
CA TRP A 106 -15.86 -12.03 -9.89
C TRP A 106 -17.30 -12.25 -9.47
N GLU A 107 -18.02 -13.14 -10.15
CA GLU A 107 -19.41 -13.46 -9.79
C GLU A 107 -19.53 -14.01 -8.35
N THR A 108 -18.62 -14.90 -7.95
CA THR A 108 -18.59 -15.46 -6.58
C THR A 108 -18.18 -14.41 -5.56
N ILE A 109 -17.22 -13.54 -5.92
CA ILE A 109 -16.80 -12.43 -5.06
C ILE A 109 -17.93 -11.41 -4.87
N SER A 110 -18.67 -11.08 -5.93
CA SER A 110 -19.85 -10.19 -5.86
C SER A 110 -20.93 -10.75 -4.92
N LYS A 111 -21.17 -12.07 -4.92
CA LYS A 111 -22.08 -12.73 -3.98
C LYS A 111 -21.60 -12.58 -2.52
N SER A 112 -20.28 -12.67 -2.31
CA SER A 112 -19.67 -12.48 -1.00
C SER A 112 -19.73 -11.01 -0.53
N ILE A 113 -19.55 -10.06 -1.44
CA ILE A 113 -19.73 -8.61 -1.18
C ILE A 113 -21.19 -8.33 -0.80
N LYS A 114 -22.15 -8.87 -1.55
CA LYS A 114 -23.58 -8.73 -1.20
C LYS A 114 -23.87 -9.31 0.19
N GLN A 115 -23.31 -10.49 0.51
CA GLN A 115 -23.45 -11.05 1.85
C GLN A 115 -22.87 -10.16 2.95
N LEU A 116 -21.77 -9.45 2.68
CA LEU A 116 -21.20 -8.46 3.60
C LEU A 116 -22.18 -7.33 3.84
N THR A 117 -22.74 -6.75 2.77
CA THR A 117 -23.73 -5.68 2.85
C THR A 117 -24.99 -6.13 3.62
N ASP A 118 -25.52 -7.33 3.33
CA ASP A 118 -26.65 -7.91 4.04
C ASP A 118 -26.39 -8.08 5.55
N LEU A 119 -25.15 -8.42 5.93
CA LEU A 119 -24.75 -8.56 7.33
C LEU A 119 -24.61 -7.21 8.02
N GLU A 120 -24.12 -6.20 7.34
CA GLU A 120 -24.07 -4.82 7.86
C GLU A 120 -25.47 -4.28 8.12
N GLU A 121 -26.38 -4.43 7.16
CA GLU A 121 -27.78 -4.02 7.30
C GLU A 121 -28.49 -4.72 8.47
N LYS A 122 -28.21 -6.02 8.69
CA LYS A 122 -28.77 -6.82 9.82
C LYS A 122 -28.21 -6.38 11.16
N LEU A 123 -26.97 -5.90 11.20
CA LEU A 123 -26.27 -5.48 12.42
C LEU A 123 -26.39 -3.97 12.68
N ASP A 124 -27.06 -3.22 11.79
CA ASP A 124 -27.32 -1.79 12.03
C ASP A 124 -28.30 -1.65 13.21
N ASP A 125 -27.91 -0.88 14.21
CA ASP A 125 -28.71 -0.60 15.42
C ASP A 125 -30.09 0.04 15.10
N LYS A 126 -30.22 0.65 13.92
CA LYS A 126 -31.48 1.23 13.42
C LYS A 126 -32.45 0.15 12.91
N ASN A 127 -31.97 -1.07 12.69
CA ASN A 127 -32.80 -2.15 12.17
C ASN A 127 -33.53 -2.85 13.31
N GLU A 128 -34.88 -2.75 13.33
CA GLU A 128 -35.69 -3.42 14.36
C GLU A 128 -35.50 -4.94 14.39
N GLN A 129 -35.06 -5.55 13.29
CA GLN A 129 -34.80 -6.97 13.21
C GLN A 129 -33.67 -7.42 14.14
N ILE A 130 -32.74 -6.54 14.53
CA ILE A 130 -31.66 -6.88 15.48
C ILE A 130 -32.21 -7.36 16.82
N LYS A 131 -33.37 -6.84 17.23
CA LYS A 131 -34.05 -7.24 18.49
C LYS A 131 -34.64 -8.65 18.47
N THR A 132 -34.80 -9.24 17.29
CA THR A 132 -35.34 -10.61 17.15
C THR A 132 -34.24 -11.68 17.26
N PHE A 133 -32.96 -11.31 17.10
CA PHE A 133 -31.82 -12.23 17.16
C PHE A 133 -31.35 -12.46 18.60
N THR A 134 -30.89 -13.68 18.87
CA THR A 134 -30.22 -13.99 20.13
C THR A 134 -28.83 -13.36 20.19
N LYS A 135 -28.31 -13.07 21.40
CA LYS A 135 -26.95 -12.54 21.59
C LYS A 135 -25.87 -13.39 20.91
N LYS A 136 -26.06 -14.72 20.85
CA LYS A 136 -25.13 -15.66 20.18
C LYS A 136 -25.14 -15.47 18.66
N GLU A 137 -26.31 -15.27 18.06
CA GLU A 137 -26.44 -15.02 16.61
C GLU A 137 -25.82 -13.68 16.23
N ILE A 138 -26.08 -12.64 16.99
CA ILE A 138 -25.48 -11.29 16.77
C ILE A 138 -23.95 -11.39 16.79
N LEU A 139 -23.37 -12.09 17.78
CA LEU A 139 -21.93 -12.31 17.85
C LEU A 139 -21.38 -13.09 16.66
N ASN A 140 -22.11 -14.09 16.17
CA ASN A 140 -21.69 -14.86 14.99
C ASN A 140 -21.78 -14.02 13.72
N PHE A 141 -22.80 -13.18 13.55
CA PHE A 141 -22.93 -12.27 12.43
C PHE A 141 -21.83 -11.19 12.44
N SER A 142 -21.53 -10.62 13.61
CA SER A 142 -20.43 -9.67 13.78
C SER A 142 -19.10 -10.27 13.37
N ARG A 143 -18.73 -11.47 13.89
CA ARG A 143 -17.49 -12.15 13.52
C ARG A 143 -17.42 -12.48 12.02
N LYS A 144 -18.55 -12.83 11.40
CA LYS A 144 -18.59 -13.11 9.96
C LYS A 144 -18.46 -11.83 9.14
N ARG A 145 -19.14 -10.75 9.53
CA ARG A 145 -18.98 -9.42 8.94
C ARG A 145 -17.52 -8.96 8.99
N ASP A 146 -16.92 -8.97 10.18
CA ASP A 146 -15.55 -8.50 10.39
C ASP A 146 -14.55 -9.26 9.52
N LYS A 147 -14.73 -10.59 9.39
CA LYS A 147 -13.89 -11.41 8.51
C LYS A 147 -14.05 -11.05 7.04
N LEU A 148 -15.27 -10.79 6.59
CA LEU A 148 -15.54 -10.40 5.19
C LEU A 148 -15.07 -8.96 4.93
N GLU A 149 -15.26 -8.05 5.88
CA GLU A 149 -14.79 -6.67 5.79
C GLU A 149 -13.28 -6.59 5.64
N LEU A 150 -12.52 -7.33 6.45
CA LEU A 150 -11.06 -7.41 6.30
C LEU A 150 -10.62 -7.93 4.92
N ALA A 151 -11.37 -8.82 4.30
CA ALA A 151 -10.99 -9.41 3.03
C ALA A 151 -11.48 -8.63 1.81
N LEU A 152 -12.68 -8.04 1.89
CA LEU A 152 -13.41 -7.48 0.73
C LEU A 152 -13.82 -6.02 0.91
N GLY A 153 -13.61 -5.42 2.09
CA GLY A 153 -14.05 -4.04 2.39
C GLY A 153 -13.53 -3.02 1.38
N GLY A 154 -12.24 -3.13 1.02
CA GLY A 154 -11.60 -2.21 0.07
C GLY A 154 -12.10 -2.33 -1.37
N ILE A 155 -12.80 -3.40 -1.73
CA ILE A 155 -13.36 -3.61 -3.09
C ILE A 155 -14.89 -3.58 -3.13
N LYS A 156 -15.55 -3.33 -2.00
CA LYS A 156 -17.00 -3.35 -1.85
C LYS A 156 -17.72 -2.50 -2.90
N LYS A 157 -17.20 -1.32 -3.21
CA LYS A 157 -17.77 -0.36 -4.17
C LYS A 157 -17.22 -0.49 -5.59
N MET A 158 -16.33 -1.44 -5.87
CA MET A 158 -15.65 -1.55 -7.18
C MET A 158 -16.61 -1.91 -8.32
N GLY A 159 -17.62 -2.75 -8.04
CA GLY A 159 -18.71 -3.07 -8.98
C GLY A 159 -18.30 -3.83 -10.24
N GLY A 160 -17.02 -4.24 -10.39
CA GLY A 160 -16.52 -4.95 -11.56
C GLY A 160 -15.02 -5.14 -11.53
N ILE A 161 -14.47 -5.53 -12.67
CA ILE A 161 -13.02 -5.70 -12.88
C ILE A 161 -12.36 -4.32 -12.96
N PRO A 162 -11.16 -4.11 -12.36
CA PRO A 162 -10.43 -2.85 -12.45
C PRO A 162 -9.78 -2.66 -13.83
N ASP A 163 -9.51 -1.40 -14.19
CA ASP A 163 -8.82 -1.05 -15.44
C ASP A 163 -7.30 -1.19 -15.32
N VAL A 164 -6.77 -1.12 -14.10
CA VAL A 164 -5.35 -1.33 -13.79
C VAL A 164 -5.19 -1.89 -12.38
N ILE A 165 -4.16 -2.71 -12.20
CA ILE A 165 -3.75 -3.20 -10.88
C ILE A 165 -2.37 -2.67 -10.53
N VAL A 166 -2.22 -2.15 -9.30
CA VAL A 166 -0.94 -1.68 -8.76
C VAL A 166 -0.51 -2.64 -7.65
N ILE A 167 0.61 -3.33 -7.84
CA ILE A 167 1.08 -4.39 -6.95
C ILE A 167 2.33 -3.93 -6.20
N PHE A 168 2.30 -4.05 -4.87
CA PHE A 168 3.44 -3.88 -3.99
C PHE A 168 3.94 -5.27 -3.54
N ASP A 169 5.14 -5.68 -4.01
CA ASP A 169 5.72 -7.02 -3.85
C ASP A 169 5.07 -8.11 -4.72
N THR A 170 5.63 -8.29 -5.90
CA THR A 170 5.16 -9.31 -6.86
C THR A 170 5.40 -10.75 -6.41
N ASN A 171 6.36 -10.99 -5.51
CA ASN A 171 6.64 -12.32 -4.98
C ASN A 171 5.56 -12.81 -4.01
N LYS A 172 5.00 -11.89 -3.22
CA LYS A 172 3.93 -12.19 -2.28
C LYS A 172 2.58 -12.29 -2.98
N GLU A 173 2.36 -11.40 -3.96
CA GLU A 173 1.09 -11.25 -4.67
C GLU A 173 1.04 -12.02 -6.01
N LYS A 174 1.72 -13.16 -6.10
CA LYS A 174 1.79 -13.98 -7.33
C LYS A 174 0.43 -14.36 -7.90
N ILE A 175 -0.55 -14.63 -7.05
CA ILE A 175 -1.90 -15.02 -7.47
C ILE A 175 -2.59 -13.83 -8.13
N ALA A 176 -2.50 -12.64 -7.53
CA ALA A 176 -3.06 -11.40 -8.09
C ALA A 176 -2.45 -11.08 -9.47
N LEU A 177 -1.12 -11.20 -9.59
CA LEU A 177 -0.40 -11.01 -10.84
C LEU A 177 -0.84 -12.00 -11.92
N GLN A 178 -0.99 -13.28 -11.58
CA GLN A 178 -1.45 -14.30 -12.53
C GLN A 178 -2.89 -14.05 -12.99
N GLU A 179 -3.78 -13.69 -12.07
CA GLU A 179 -5.18 -13.40 -12.44
C GLU A 179 -5.29 -12.15 -13.32
N ALA A 180 -4.56 -11.08 -12.99
CA ALA A 180 -4.51 -9.87 -13.81
C ALA A 180 -4.00 -10.17 -15.23
N LYS A 181 -2.94 -10.98 -15.35
CA LYS A 181 -2.40 -11.43 -16.63
C LYS A 181 -3.43 -12.25 -17.44
N MET A 182 -4.14 -13.18 -16.80
CA MET A 182 -5.18 -14.00 -17.46
C MET A 182 -6.31 -13.14 -18.04
N LEU A 183 -6.62 -12.03 -17.42
CA LEU A 183 -7.66 -11.08 -17.84
C LEU A 183 -7.12 -9.94 -18.71
N ASN A 184 -5.82 -9.94 -19.03
CA ASN A 184 -5.13 -8.87 -19.77
C ASN A 184 -5.31 -7.47 -19.11
N ILE A 185 -5.38 -7.42 -17.78
CA ILE A 185 -5.42 -6.16 -17.04
C ILE A 185 -3.98 -5.62 -16.95
N PRO A 186 -3.74 -4.35 -17.30
CA PRO A 186 -2.43 -3.74 -17.16
C PRO A 186 -1.92 -3.78 -15.73
N ILE A 187 -0.64 -4.10 -15.56
CA ILE A 187 0.00 -4.26 -14.26
C ILE A 187 1.08 -3.21 -14.08
N VAL A 188 0.94 -2.38 -13.05
CA VAL A 188 2.00 -1.54 -12.50
C VAL A 188 2.52 -2.25 -11.26
N ALA A 189 3.82 -2.46 -11.12
CA ALA A 189 4.34 -3.15 -9.95
C ALA A 189 5.67 -2.58 -9.47
N ILE A 190 5.80 -2.46 -8.14
CA ILE A 190 7.09 -2.23 -7.49
C ILE A 190 7.80 -3.57 -7.43
N ILE A 191 9.03 -3.60 -7.97
CA ILE A 191 9.84 -4.80 -8.10
C ILE A 191 11.18 -4.63 -7.38
N ASP A 192 11.42 -5.47 -6.40
CA ASP A 192 12.70 -5.54 -5.70
C ASP A 192 13.66 -6.53 -6.40
N SER A 193 14.88 -6.61 -5.94
CA SER A 193 15.96 -7.46 -6.49
C SER A 193 15.63 -8.96 -6.54
N ASN A 194 14.66 -9.44 -5.77
CA ASN A 194 14.19 -10.85 -5.75
C ASN A 194 12.98 -11.10 -6.67
N SER A 195 12.42 -10.06 -7.27
CA SER A 195 11.21 -10.11 -8.09
C SER A 195 11.49 -10.62 -9.52
N ASN A 196 10.43 -11.03 -10.21
CA ASN A 196 10.49 -11.32 -11.63
C ASN A 196 9.86 -10.15 -12.41
N PRO A 197 10.61 -9.42 -13.26
CA PRO A 197 10.08 -8.31 -14.05
C PRO A 197 9.23 -8.75 -15.24
N ASP A 198 9.30 -10.05 -15.62
CA ASP A 198 8.51 -10.55 -16.73
C ASP A 198 7.00 -10.39 -16.43
N ASP A 199 6.22 -10.19 -17.46
CA ASP A 199 4.76 -10.09 -17.37
C ASP A 199 4.23 -8.82 -16.67
N ILE A 200 5.08 -7.82 -16.40
CA ILE A 200 4.70 -6.54 -15.81
C ILE A 200 4.77 -5.46 -16.89
N ASN A 201 3.66 -4.75 -17.10
CA ASN A 201 3.59 -3.70 -18.13
C ASN A 201 4.39 -2.46 -17.74
N TYR A 202 4.32 -2.08 -16.46
CA TYR A 202 5.02 -0.91 -15.92
C TYR A 202 5.80 -1.31 -14.66
N PRO A 203 7.01 -1.87 -14.83
CA PRO A 203 7.86 -2.24 -13.69
C PRO A 203 8.51 -0.99 -13.08
N ILE A 204 8.47 -0.89 -11.77
CA ILE A 204 9.12 0.18 -10.99
C ILE A 204 10.15 -0.48 -10.08
N PRO A 205 11.45 -0.49 -10.45
CA PRO A 205 12.49 -1.06 -9.59
C PRO A 205 12.62 -0.25 -8.30
N GLY A 206 12.47 -0.91 -7.16
CA GLY A 206 12.53 -0.23 -5.86
C GLY A 206 12.34 -1.16 -4.68
N ASN A 207 12.64 -0.65 -3.50
CA ASN A 207 12.52 -1.37 -2.23
C ASN A 207 11.04 -1.51 -1.84
N ASP A 208 10.59 -2.75 -1.69
CA ASP A 208 9.24 -3.11 -1.29
C ASP A 208 9.11 -3.52 0.19
N ASP A 209 10.22 -3.46 0.97
CA ASP A 209 10.26 -3.85 2.38
C ASP A 209 10.20 -2.66 3.34
N ALA A 210 10.88 -1.56 3.00
CA ALA A 210 10.98 -0.41 3.87
C ALA A 210 9.72 0.46 3.82
N THR A 211 9.11 0.73 4.98
CA THR A 211 7.91 1.58 5.09
C THR A 211 8.12 2.96 4.48
N ARG A 212 9.32 3.58 4.65
CA ARG A 212 9.65 4.87 4.05
C ARG A 212 9.64 4.84 2.52
N SER A 213 10.16 3.76 1.92
CA SER A 213 10.14 3.57 0.47
C SER A 213 8.72 3.40 -0.05
N ILE A 214 7.92 2.59 0.64
CA ILE A 214 6.51 2.36 0.29
C ILE A 214 5.72 3.67 0.40
N ASN A 215 5.90 4.45 1.46
CA ASN A 215 5.25 5.75 1.63
C ASN A 215 5.61 6.71 0.49
N ALA A 216 6.90 6.82 0.13
CA ALA A 216 7.32 7.69 -0.98
C ALA A 216 6.63 7.31 -2.31
N PHE A 217 6.49 6.02 -2.61
CA PHE A 217 5.73 5.58 -3.78
C PHE A 217 4.23 5.90 -3.65
N CYS A 218 3.64 5.67 -2.47
CA CYS A 218 2.23 5.97 -2.22
C CYS A 218 1.92 7.46 -2.36
N GLU A 219 2.78 8.34 -1.86
CA GLU A 219 2.65 9.81 -1.99
C GLU A 219 2.65 10.24 -3.47
N LEU A 220 3.66 9.81 -4.24
CA LEU A 220 3.76 10.15 -5.67
C LEU A 220 2.57 9.62 -6.48
N ILE A 221 2.13 8.40 -6.20
CA ILE A 221 0.96 7.79 -6.86
C ILE A 221 -0.32 8.54 -6.46
N SER A 222 -0.47 8.88 -5.18
CA SER A 222 -1.64 9.63 -4.66
C SER A 222 -1.78 10.99 -5.36
N GLU A 223 -0.71 11.77 -5.40
CA GLU A 223 -0.68 13.08 -6.04
C GLU A 223 -1.00 12.98 -7.53
N THR A 224 -0.43 11.99 -8.20
CA THR A 224 -0.69 11.71 -9.63
C THR A 224 -2.15 11.41 -9.90
N ILE A 225 -2.75 10.50 -9.14
CA ILE A 225 -4.15 10.11 -9.33
C ILE A 225 -5.08 11.27 -9.01
N ARG A 226 -4.80 12.06 -7.97
CA ARG A 226 -5.58 13.26 -7.62
C ARG A 226 -5.55 14.29 -8.75
N THR A 227 -4.38 14.49 -9.37
CA THR A 227 -4.24 15.37 -10.54
C THR A 227 -5.09 14.88 -11.72
N GLY A 228 -5.08 13.58 -12.00
CA GLY A 228 -5.93 12.96 -13.02
C GLY A 228 -7.42 13.08 -12.72
N MET A 229 -7.84 12.80 -11.48
CA MET A 229 -9.25 12.92 -11.06
C MET A 229 -9.75 14.37 -11.15
N ASN A 230 -8.92 15.36 -10.80
CA ASN A 230 -9.28 16.77 -10.96
C ASN A 230 -9.50 17.11 -12.44
N SER A 231 -8.68 16.58 -13.33
CA SER A 231 -8.85 16.75 -14.79
C SER A 231 -10.15 16.10 -15.28
N TYR A 232 -10.49 14.93 -14.76
CA TYR A 232 -11.76 14.25 -15.06
C TYR A 232 -12.97 15.07 -14.62
N SER A 233 -12.97 15.59 -13.37
CA SER A 233 -14.05 16.41 -12.84
C SER A 233 -14.27 17.70 -13.62
N LEU A 234 -13.18 18.36 -14.06
CA LEU A 234 -13.26 19.54 -14.91
C LEU A 234 -13.89 19.23 -16.28
N ASN A 235 -13.58 18.07 -16.84
CA ASN A 235 -14.09 17.66 -18.16
C ASN A 235 -15.56 17.21 -18.13
N THR A 236 -16.01 16.61 -17.02
CA THR A 236 -17.37 16.07 -16.86
C THR A 236 -18.36 17.08 -16.29
N GLY A 237 -17.87 18.21 -15.77
CA GLY A 237 -18.73 19.27 -15.21
C GLY A 237 -19.46 18.87 -13.94
N ASP A 238 -18.95 17.88 -13.17
CA ASP A 238 -19.53 17.44 -11.92
C ASP A 238 -18.98 18.27 -10.74
N PRO A 239 -19.81 19.17 -10.14
CA PRO A 239 -19.35 20.07 -9.07
C PRO A 239 -19.05 19.37 -7.75
N GLY A 240 -19.52 18.14 -7.56
CA GLY A 240 -19.38 17.39 -6.30
C GLY A 240 -17.97 16.91 -5.98
N ALA A 241 -17.03 17.00 -6.94
CA ALA A 241 -15.67 16.52 -6.76
C ALA A 241 -14.73 17.58 -6.14
N SER A 242 -15.05 18.88 -6.22
CA SER A 242 -14.17 19.96 -5.77
C SER A 242 -14.34 20.36 -4.29
N GLU A 243 -15.54 20.23 -3.73
CA GLU A 243 -15.80 20.64 -2.32
C GLU A 243 -15.27 19.64 -1.28
N ASN A 244 -15.17 18.36 -1.63
CA ASN A 244 -14.65 17.33 -0.71
C ASN A 244 -13.10 17.29 -0.61
N LEU A 245 -12.40 18.00 -1.48
CA LEU A 245 -10.93 17.96 -1.53
C LEU A 245 -10.25 18.75 -0.39
N THR A 246 -10.88 19.81 0.11
CA THR A 246 -10.35 20.62 1.21
C THR A 246 -10.53 19.95 2.57
N GLU A 247 -11.65 19.29 2.80
CA GLU A 247 -11.88 18.53 4.04
C GLU A 247 -10.99 17.27 4.15
N ASP A 248 -10.69 16.64 3.02
CA ASP A 248 -9.82 15.46 2.98
C ASP A 248 -8.34 15.83 3.15
N LEU A 249 -7.91 17.04 2.77
CA LEU A 249 -6.57 17.57 3.05
C LEU A 249 -6.35 17.79 4.55
N GLU A 250 -7.29 18.39 5.26
CA GLU A 250 -7.20 18.60 6.71
C GLU A 250 -7.16 17.26 7.48
N LYS A 251 -7.83 16.22 6.97
CA LYS A 251 -7.76 14.87 7.56
C LYS A 251 -6.39 14.22 7.32
N LEU A 252 -5.77 14.43 6.15
CA LEU A 252 -4.43 13.91 5.85
C LEU A 252 -3.36 14.55 6.71
N ASP A 253 -3.36 15.87 6.84
CA ASP A 253 -2.44 16.59 7.72
C ASP A 253 -2.55 16.10 9.18
N SER A 254 -3.77 15.75 9.62
CA SER A 254 -4.03 15.19 10.94
C SER A 254 -3.55 13.74 11.11
N ILE A 255 -3.51 12.95 10.03
CA ILE A 255 -3.02 11.56 10.02
C ILE A 255 -1.49 11.54 9.93
N GLU A 256 -0.89 12.40 9.11
CA GLU A 256 0.57 12.56 9.02
C GLU A 256 1.15 13.04 10.36
N ALA A 257 0.49 13.99 11.04
CA ALA A 257 0.87 14.42 12.36
C ALA A 257 0.87 13.28 13.40
N LYS A 258 -0.11 12.37 13.34
CA LYS A 258 -0.18 11.19 14.22
C LYS A 258 0.89 10.15 13.92
N LEU A 259 1.23 9.92 12.66
CA LEU A 259 2.27 8.97 12.25
C LEU A 259 3.67 9.48 12.67
N THR A 260 3.91 10.80 12.59
CA THR A 260 5.18 11.40 13.05
C THR A 260 5.31 11.42 14.59
N GLU A 261 4.20 11.53 15.32
CA GLU A 261 4.19 11.43 16.79
C GLU A 261 4.49 10.00 17.29
N ASP A 262 3.98 8.98 16.64
CA ASP A 262 4.26 7.58 17.02
C ASP A 262 5.70 7.17 16.69
N ASP A 263 6.28 7.61 15.57
CA ASP A 263 7.70 7.42 15.27
C ASP A 263 8.61 8.13 16.28
N SER A 264 8.19 9.28 16.82
CA SER A 264 8.92 9.99 17.85
C SER A 264 8.85 9.33 19.23
N LYS A 265 7.77 8.61 19.52
CA LYS A 265 7.63 7.83 20.77
C LYS A 265 8.47 6.56 20.75
N ILE A 266 8.59 5.89 19.61
CA ILE A 266 9.43 4.69 19.44
C ILE A 266 10.90 5.04 19.62
N LYS A 267 11.37 6.20 19.14
CA LYS A 267 12.77 6.65 19.33
C LYS A 267 13.16 7.00 20.76
N ARG A 268 12.19 7.32 21.63
CA ARG A 268 12.46 7.64 23.06
C ARG A 268 12.61 6.41 23.96
N VAL A 269 12.28 5.23 23.50
CA VAL A 269 12.38 3.97 24.25
C VAL A 269 13.75 3.31 24.08
N ASP A 270 14.51 3.66 23.03
CA ASP A 270 15.80 3.04 22.71
C ASP A 270 17.05 3.82 23.17
N GLU A 271 16.94 4.89 23.97
CA GLU A 271 18.10 5.49 24.62
C GLU A 271 18.42 4.75 25.93
N PRO A 272 19.58 4.07 26.05
CA PRO A 272 19.99 3.46 27.29
C PRO A 272 20.32 4.55 28.31
N SER A 273 19.62 4.56 29.43
CA SER A 273 19.91 5.43 30.58
C SER A 273 21.35 5.20 31.05
N SER A 274 22.21 6.19 30.88
CA SER A 274 23.56 6.25 31.44
C SER A 274 23.48 6.64 32.92
N ASP A 275 23.18 5.68 33.76
CA ASP A 275 23.45 5.82 35.20
C ASP A 275 24.85 5.30 35.50
N SER A 276 25.80 6.21 35.51
CA SER A 276 27.14 6.02 36.08
C SER A 276 27.04 6.07 37.60
N LYS A 277 26.92 4.93 38.25
CA LYS A 277 27.28 4.81 39.69
C LYS A 277 28.75 4.48 39.81
N GLY A 278 29.50 5.41 40.43
CA GLY A 278 30.88 5.25 40.81
C GLY A 278 31.04 4.06 41.75
N VAL A 279 32.04 3.22 41.45
CA VAL A 279 32.56 2.22 42.37
C VAL A 279 33.86 2.79 42.91
N GLU A 280 33.84 3.12 44.21
CA GLU A 280 35.04 3.41 45.03
C GLU A 280 35.95 2.19 45.03
N THR A 281 37.20 2.43 44.71
CA THR A 281 38.30 1.46 44.89
C THR A 281 38.72 1.43 46.33
N ASP A 282 38.41 0.37 47.05
CA ASP A 282 39.03 0.03 48.35
C ASP A 282 40.34 -0.69 48.08
N LYS A 283 41.42 -0.09 48.60
CA LYS A 283 42.76 -0.67 48.63
C LYS A 283 42.87 -1.54 49.89
N GLY A 284 42.88 -2.84 49.72
CA GLY A 284 43.31 -3.80 50.72
C GLY A 284 44.67 -4.38 50.37
N GLU A 285 45.70 -3.91 51.07
CA GLU A 285 46.96 -4.61 51.26
C GLU A 285 46.70 -5.98 51.89
N LEU A 286 47.39 -6.99 51.42
CA LEU A 286 47.82 -8.11 52.28
C LEU A 286 49.01 -8.85 51.65
N ASP A 287 50.07 -8.82 52.43
CA ASP A 287 51.30 -9.65 52.32
C ASP A 287 51.04 -11.16 52.23
N LEU A 288 51.78 -11.84 51.42
CA LEU A 288 52.68 -13.00 51.63
C LEU A 288 52.94 -13.70 50.31
#